data_badaa1717f8d25593a4c0dfdf9ae8484
#
_entry.id   badaa1717f8d25593a4c0dfdf9ae8484
#
_cell.length_a   1.000
_cell.length_b   1.000
_cell.length_c   1.000
_cell.angle_alpha   90.00
_cell.angle_beta   90.00
_cell.angle_gamma   90.00
#
_symmetry.space_group_name_H-M   'P 1'
#
loop_
_entity.id
_entity.type
_entity.pdbx_description
1 polymer ?
#
loop_
_entity_poly.entity_id
_entity_poly.type
_entity_poly.pdbx_seq_one_letter_code
_entity_poly.pdbx_strand_id
1 'polypeptide(L)'
;MVLTRAVDNCIWQLYQRETHYCIPTCRGYEAAQVGTALCIEIGKDFTLPYYRELGVVLTIGMTPYEVLRTHILAAAGRRNQQENTEQQVNHSANFMQPIAHWGYSKHNMVAASAPVSTQILHAAGIAFACKLRKGSAVTVAYCGDGATGEPDFLEGITFAAQHQLPAIFICEQDDTSSYLPELPAGLQYRSIDGSDVVAIYLATQAALQHAREGFGPVLLELNIHPQSPGDLLSGEQIQDDPLIRCQQYLEKCGAWDNEWAAQLSERLKNDVEQALQDALQSLP
;
A
#
# COMPACT_ATOMS: atom_id res chain seq x y z
N MET A 1 5.36 4.22 -9.66
CA MET A 1 6.46 3.29 -9.26
C MET A 1 7.77 4.04 -8.99
N VAL A 2 8.40 4.77 -9.94
CA VAL A 2 9.66 5.52 -9.69
C VAL A 2 9.50 6.54 -8.57
N LEU A 3 8.41 7.32 -8.56
CA LEU A 3 8.12 8.26 -7.47
C LEU A 3 7.97 7.54 -6.12
N THR A 4 7.25 6.42 -6.09
CA THR A 4 7.07 5.61 -4.88
C THR A 4 8.41 5.21 -4.29
N ARG A 5 9.32 4.67 -5.11
CA ARG A 5 10.68 4.30 -4.69
C ARG A 5 11.51 5.49 -4.24
N ALA A 6 11.39 6.63 -4.90
CA ALA A 6 12.11 7.85 -4.51
C ALA A 6 11.67 8.35 -3.13
N VAL A 7 10.36 8.35 -2.86
CA VAL A 7 9.81 8.74 -1.54
C VAL A 7 10.17 7.72 -0.47
N ASP A 8 10.07 6.41 -0.75
CA ASP A 8 10.46 5.34 0.17
C ASP A 8 11.94 5.45 0.59
N ASN A 9 12.83 5.68 -0.39
CA ASN A 9 14.25 5.92 -0.12
C ASN A 9 14.48 7.16 0.76
N CYS A 10 13.74 8.24 0.51
CA CYS A 10 13.82 9.46 1.31
C CYS A 10 13.39 9.19 2.76
N ILE A 11 12.27 8.51 2.96
CA ILE A 11 11.78 8.10 4.27
C ILE A 11 12.84 7.24 4.98
N TRP A 12 13.37 6.23 4.30
CA TRP A 12 14.38 5.35 4.86
C TRP A 12 15.64 6.10 5.31
N GLN A 13 16.13 7.06 4.51
CA GLN A 13 17.28 7.92 4.87
C GLN A 13 17.00 8.82 6.08
N LEU A 14 15.78 9.35 6.21
CA LEU A 14 15.39 10.13 7.39
C LEU A 14 15.53 9.31 8.68
N TYR A 15 15.14 8.04 8.62
CA TYR A 15 15.12 7.19 9.81
C TYR A 15 16.43 6.46 10.08
N GLN A 16 17.30 6.28 9.11
CA GLN A 16 18.66 5.76 9.34
C GLN A 16 19.44 6.56 10.39
N ARG A 17 19.12 7.84 10.52
CA ARG A 17 19.74 8.74 11.52
C ARG A 17 19.21 8.47 12.93
N GLU A 18 18.14 7.74 13.08
CA GLU A 18 17.48 7.41 14.34
C GLU A 18 17.55 5.90 14.59
N THR A 19 18.63 5.45 15.20
CA THR A 19 19.12 4.07 15.32
C THR A 19 18.18 3.02 15.94
N HIS A 20 16.92 3.35 16.24
CA HIS A 20 16.01 2.47 16.99
C HIS A 20 14.69 2.13 16.29
N TYR A 21 14.47 2.55 15.03
CA TYR A 21 13.22 2.31 14.34
C TYR A 21 13.41 1.49 13.07
N CYS A 22 12.75 0.33 13.02
CA CYS A 22 12.57 -0.40 11.78
C CYS A 22 11.36 0.22 11.05
N ILE A 23 11.58 0.70 9.83
CA ILE A 23 10.52 1.26 9.00
C ILE A 23 10.16 0.21 7.97
N PRO A 24 8.86 -0.08 7.83
CA PRO A 24 8.43 -0.92 6.74
C PRO A 24 8.68 -0.20 5.41
N THR A 25 9.55 -0.75 4.59
CA THR A 25 9.75 -0.30 3.21
C THR A 25 8.67 -0.89 2.31
N CYS A 26 8.31 -0.16 1.25
CA CYS A 26 7.45 -0.65 0.17
C CYS A 26 8.26 -1.09 -1.06
N ARG A 27 9.57 -1.23 -0.92
CA ARG A 27 10.44 -1.66 -2.02
C ARG A 27 10.14 -3.11 -2.38
N GLY A 28 9.90 -3.35 -3.67
CA GLY A 28 9.40 -4.61 -4.21
C GLY A 28 7.88 -4.67 -4.36
N TYR A 29 7.14 -3.76 -3.70
CA TYR A 29 5.67 -3.67 -3.72
C TYR A 29 5.15 -2.67 -4.76
N GLU A 30 6.02 -1.91 -5.43
CA GLU A 30 5.61 -0.78 -6.27
C GLU A 30 4.67 -1.18 -7.40
N ALA A 31 4.85 -2.38 -8.00
CA ALA A 31 3.96 -2.87 -9.06
C ALA A 31 2.58 -3.21 -8.51
N ALA A 32 2.52 -3.90 -7.37
CA ALA A 32 1.28 -4.26 -6.69
C ALA A 32 0.46 -3.01 -6.33
N GLN A 33 1.09 -2.07 -5.64
CA GLN A 33 0.46 -0.88 -5.12
C GLN A 33 0.02 0.09 -6.23
N VAL A 34 0.91 0.40 -7.16
CA VAL A 34 0.59 1.32 -8.26
C VAL A 34 -0.35 0.66 -9.26
N GLY A 35 -0.13 -0.61 -9.64
CA GLY A 35 -0.95 -1.32 -10.61
C GLY A 35 -2.41 -1.45 -10.17
N THR A 36 -2.65 -1.71 -8.89
CA THR A 36 -4.01 -1.78 -8.33
C THR A 36 -4.64 -0.39 -8.19
N ALA A 37 -3.89 0.59 -7.67
CA ALA A 37 -4.41 1.93 -7.39
C ALA A 37 -4.77 2.72 -8.66
N LEU A 38 -4.09 2.46 -9.79
CA LEU A 38 -4.42 3.08 -11.09
C LEU A 38 -5.82 2.73 -11.60
N CYS A 39 -6.43 1.66 -11.10
CA CYS A 39 -7.77 1.23 -11.49
C CYS A 39 -8.89 1.88 -10.66
N ILE A 40 -8.55 2.52 -9.53
CA ILE A 40 -9.50 3.10 -8.59
C ILE A 40 -10.05 4.42 -9.15
N GLU A 41 -11.37 4.57 -9.16
CA GLU A 41 -12.02 5.82 -9.53
C GLU A 41 -11.97 6.79 -8.33
N ILE A 42 -10.97 7.68 -8.34
CA ILE A 42 -10.70 8.65 -7.27
C ILE A 42 -11.93 9.52 -6.99
N GLY A 43 -12.31 9.64 -5.71
CA GLY A 43 -13.46 10.41 -5.27
C GLY A 43 -14.82 9.71 -5.44
N LYS A 44 -14.83 8.52 -6.06
CA LYS A 44 -16.01 7.66 -6.18
C LYS A 44 -15.86 6.39 -5.36
N ASP A 45 -14.79 5.63 -5.61
CA ASP A 45 -14.49 4.42 -4.90
C ASP A 45 -13.86 4.72 -3.52
N PHE A 46 -13.98 3.77 -2.60
CA PHE A 46 -13.38 3.87 -1.28
C PHE A 46 -12.12 3.03 -1.21
N THR A 47 -11.06 3.58 -0.62
CA THR A 47 -9.77 2.90 -0.46
C THR A 47 -9.44 2.76 1.02
N LEU A 48 -9.11 1.56 1.44
CA LEU A 48 -8.69 1.25 2.81
C LEU A 48 -7.26 0.68 2.78
N PRO A 49 -6.24 1.55 2.81
CA PRO A 49 -4.86 1.11 2.85
C PRO A 49 -4.49 0.55 4.22
N TYR A 50 -3.40 -0.22 4.29
CA TYR A 50 -2.69 -0.46 5.55
C TYR A 50 -1.37 0.35 5.57
N TYR A 51 -0.54 0.18 6.58
CA TYR A 51 0.60 1.07 6.82
C TYR A 51 1.68 1.07 5.70
N ARG A 52 1.77 -0.01 4.91
CA ARG A 52 2.81 -0.17 3.86
C ARG A 52 2.43 0.47 2.52
N GLU A 53 1.22 0.95 2.36
CA GLU A 53 0.60 1.35 1.09
C GLU A 53 1.09 2.70 0.52
N LEU A 54 2.40 2.94 0.53
CA LEU A 54 2.97 4.20 0.02
C LEU A 54 2.64 4.43 -1.47
N GLY A 55 2.75 3.39 -2.30
CA GLY A 55 2.45 3.48 -3.73
C GLY A 55 0.97 3.76 -4.00
N VAL A 56 0.08 3.17 -3.18
CA VAL A 56 -1.36 3.41 -3.27
C VAL A 56 -1.68 4.86 -2.93
N VAL A 57 -1.21 5.36 -1.78
CA VAL A 57 -1.57 6.70 -1.32
C VAL A 57 -1.04 7.81 -2.23
N LEU A 58 0.17 7.63 -2.80
CA LEU A 58 0.72 8.54 -3.81
C LEU A 58 -0.09 8.49 -5.11
N THR A 59 -0.50 7.30 -5.56
CA THR A 59 -1.26 7.13 -6.81
C THR A 59 -2.67 7.71 -6.69
N ILE A 60 -3.30 7.62 -5.51
CA ILE A 60 -4.62 8.20 -5.25
C ILE A 60 -4.56 9.73 -5.10
N GLY A 61 -3.37 10.32 -4.93
CA GLY A 61 -3.17 11.76 -5.01
C GLY A 61 -2.69 12.45 -3.75
N MET A 62 -2.20 11.72 -2.74
CA MET A 62 -1.36 12.33 -1.71
C MET A 62 -0.06 12.79 -2.34
N THR A 63 0.37 13.98 -2.01
CA THR A 63 1.63 14.54 -2.49
C THR A 63 2.83 14.00 -1.70
N PRO A 64 4.06 13.97 -2.27
CA PRO A 64 5.26 13.65 -1.50
C PRO A 64 5.42 14.51 -0.24
N TYR A 65 5.05 15.79 -0.31
CA TYR A 65 5.05 16.69 0.84
C TYR A 65 4.12 16.20 1.97
N GLU A 66 2.87 15.85 1.65
CA GLU A 66 1.90 15.36 2.65
C GLU A 66 2.37 14.05 3.29
N VAL A 67 2.93 13.14 2.49
CA VAL A 67 3.51 11.88 2.95
C VAL A 67 4.69 12.13 3.89
N LEU A 68 5.69 12.89 3.46
CA LEU A 68 6.89 13.16 4.24
C LEU A 68 6.56 13.93 5.53
N ARG A 69 5.67 14.90 5.45
CA ARG A 69 5.19 15.65 6.62
C ARG A 69 4.53 14.74 7.65
N THR A 70 3.74 13.76 7.21
CA THR A 70 3.12 12.77 8.11
C THR A 70 4.18 11.96 8.86
N HIS A 71 5.21 11.50 8.16
CA HIS A 71 6.32 10.76 8.77
C HIS A 71 7.12 11.62 9.77
N ILE A 72 7.43 12.86 9.41
CA ILE A 72 8.19 13.78 10.26
C ILE A 72 7.42 14.11 11.55
N LEU A 73 6.11 14.39 11.44
CA LEU A 73 5.26 14.64 12.59
C LEU A 73 5.12 13.44 13.51
N ALA A 74 5.00 12.24 12.95
CA ALA A 74 4.95 11.00 13.72
C ALA A 74 6.27 10.76 14.49
N ALA A 75 7.42 11.03 13.87
CA ALA A 75 8.72 10.94 14.52
C ALA A 75 8.88 11.98 15.64
N ALA A 76 8.50 13.24 15.41
CA ALA A 76 8.56 14.31 16.41
C ALA A 76 7.65 14.03 17.63
N GLY A 77 6.44 13.54 17.41
CA GLY A 77 5.52 13.15 18.48
C GLY A 77 6.07 12.05 19.40
N ARG A 78 6.86 11.11 18.86
CA ARG A 78 7.51 10.06 19.64
C ARG A 78 8.66 10.57 20.48
N ARG A 79 9.48 11.48 19.98
CA ARG A 79 10.57 12.12 20.77
C ARG A 79 10.02 12.78 22.02
N ASN A 80 8.94 13.56 21.89
CA ASN A 80 8.31 14.23 23.03
C ASN A 80 7.73 13.24 24.06
N GLN A 81 7.28 12.05 23.64
CA GLN A 81 6.81 11.02 24.56
C GLN A 81 7.97 10.31 25.29
N GLN A 82 9.10 10.10 24.65
CA GLN A 82 10.28 9.47 25.27
C GLN A 82 10.92 10.38 26.33
N GLU A 83 11.06 11.68 26.06
CA GLU A 83 11.57 12.65 27.00
C GLU A 83 10.71 12.76 28.27
N ASN A 84 9.40 12.51 28.16
CA ASN A 84 8.49 12.53 29.31
C ASN A 84 8.37 11.19 30.06
N THR A 85 8.98 10.09 29.55
CA THR A 85 8.77 8.73 30.10
C THR A 85 10.04 8.09 30.64
N GLU A 86 11.12 8.83 30.91
CA GLU A 86 12.37 8.29 31.49
C GLU A 86 12.21 7.53 32.82
N GLN A 87 11.02 7.46 33.41
CA GLN A 87 10.79 6.83 34.72
C GLN A 87 10.07 5.47 34.72
N GLN A 88 9.58 4.95 33.58
CA GLN A 88 8.93 3.62 33.56
C GLN A 88 9.12 2.89 32.23
N VAL A 89 10.30 2.32 32.00
CA VAL A 89 10.51 1.40 30.88
C VAL A 89 10.49 -0.04 31.36
N ASN A 90 9.34 -0.67 31.30
CA ASN A 90 9.26 -2.12 31.23
C ASN A 90 9.55 -2.55 29.78
N HIS A 91 10.66 -3.27 29.58
CA HIS A 91 11.25 -3.66 28.29
C HIS A 91 10.46 -4.71 27.48
N SER A 92 9.14 -4.84 27.61
CA SER A 92 8.41 -5.98 27.05
C SER A 92 7.39 -5.66 25.96
N ALA A 93 7.38 -4.49 25.35
CA ALA A 93 6.47 -4.22 24.23
C ALA A 93 7.00 -3.18 23.25
N ASN A 94 8.19 -3.41 22.67
CA ASN A 94 8.57 -2.74 21.43
C ASN A 94 7.83 -3.39 20.24
N PHE A 95 6.51 -3.36 20.27
CA PHE A 95 5.75 -3.61 19.06
C PHE A 95 6.01 -2.44 18.11
N MET A 96 6.58 -2.78 16.95
CA MET A 96 6.71 -1.88 15.80
C MET A 96 5.31 -1.38 15.41
N GLN A 97 4.90 -0.25 15.98
CA GLN A 97 3.69 0.39 15.48
C GLN A 97 4.02 1.07 14.16
N PRO A 98 3.18 0.89 13.13
CA PRO A 98 3.36 1.58 11.87
C PRO A 98 3.45 3.09 12.13
N ILE A 99 4.40 3.74 11.45
CA ILE A 99 4.69 5.15 11.66
C ILE A 99 3.60 6.02 11.07
N ALA A 100 2.97 5.57 9.99
CA ALA A 100 1.94 6.29 9.29
C ALA A 100 0.64 5.49 9.24
N HIS A 101 -0.44 6.14 9.65
CA HIS A 101 -1.80 5.68 9.40
C HIS A 101 -2.36 6.56 8.29
N TRP A 102 -2.42 5.99 7.09
CA TRP A 102 -2.91 6.68 5.91
C TRP A 102 -4.40 6.98 6.04
N GLY A 103 -4.80 8.19 5.69
CA GLY A 103 -6.18 8.59 5.57
C GLY A 103 -6.27 9.90 4.78
N TYR A 104 -7.16 9.96 3.79
CA TYR A 104 -7.28 11.13 2.92
C TYR A 104 -8.73 11.29 2.47
N SER A 105 -9.53 11.94 3.29
CA SER A 105 -10.98 12.07 3.11
C SER A 105 -11.38 12.72 1.79
N LYS A 106 -10.53 13.60 1.25
CA LYS A 106 -10.74 14.28 -0.04
C LYS A 106 -10.93 13.29 -1.20
N HIS A 107 -10.30 12.10 -1.11
CA HIS A 107 -10.35 11.08 -2.16
C HIS A 107 -10.98 9.77 -1.66
N ASN A 108 -11.84 9.81 -0.66
CA ASN A 108 -12.47 8.64 -0.05
C ASN A 108 -11.48 7.57 0.45
N MET A 109 -10.26 8.00 0.82
CA MET A 109 -9.31 7.12 1.49
C MET A 109 -9.64 7.12 2.97
N VAL A 110 -10.07 5.98 3.46
CA VAL A 110 -10.44 5.77 4.87
C VAL A 110 -9.16 5.59 5.69
N ALA A 111 -9.16 6.13 6.90
CA ALA A 111 -8.01 6.03 7.77
C ALA A 111 -7.64 4.57 8.06
N ALA A 112 -6.36 4.25 7.90
CA ALA A 112 -5.83 2.92 8.19
C ALA A 112 -6.05 2.55 9.67
N SER A 113 -6.41 1.30 9.91
CA SER A 113 -6.59 0.74 11.25
C SER A 113 -5.23 0.31 11.82
N ALA A 114 -5.02 0.52 13.11
CA ALA A 114 -3.84 0.00 13.81
C ALA A 114 -3.91 -1.53 14.07
N PRO A 115 -5.06 -2.10 14.50
CA PRO A 115 -5.20 -3.54 14.56
C PRO A 115 -5.14 -4.17 13.16
N VAL A 116 -4.39 -5.25 13.07
CA VAL A 116 -4.21 -6.00 11.82
C VAL A 116 -5.56 -6.52 11.32
N SER A 117 -5.79 -6.44 10.01
CA SER A 117 -6.99 -6.95 9.32
C SER A 117 -8.31 -6.19 9.54
N THR A 118 -8.46 -5.34 10.54
CA THR A 118 -9.72 -4.63 10.83
C THR A 118 -10.24 -3.81 9.63
N GLN A 119 -9.35 -3.30 8.77
CA GLN A 119 -9.74 -2.59 7.55
C GLN A 119 -10.54 -3.46 6.57
N ILE A 120 -10.35 -4.78 6.59
CA ILE A 120 -11.11 -5.72 5.74
C ILE A 120 -12.58 -5.75 6.16
N LEU A 121 -12.83 -5.82 7.47
CA LEU A 121 -14.19 -5.77 8.02
C LEU A 121 -14.84 -4.40 7.80
N HIS A 122 -14.09 -3.30 7.97
CA HIS A 122 -14.57 -1.95 7.66
C HIS A 122 -14.93 -1.79 6.18
N ALA A 123 -14.11 -2.35 5.27
CA ALA A 123 -14.38 -2.33 3.83
C ALA A 123 -15.69 -3.05 3.49
N ALA A 124 -15.93 -4.21 4.09
CA ALA A 124 -17.19 -4.94 3.92
C ALA A 124 -18.38 -4.09 4.39
N GLY A 125 -18.27 -3.38 5.52
CA GLY A 125 -19.31 -2.47 6.01
C GLY A 125 -19.58 -1.30 5.07
N ILE A 126 -18.54 -0.66 4.54
CA ILE A 126 -18.67 0.43 3.56
C ILE A 126 -19.30 -0.07 2.26
N ALA A 127 -18.83 -1.21 1.73
CA ALA A 127 -19.40 -1.83 0.53
C ALA A 127 -20.87 -2.18 0.71
N PHE A 128 -21.27 -2.65 1.90
CA PHE A 128 -22.66 -2.90 2.24
C PHE A 128 -23.49 -1.63 2.20
N ALA A 129 -22.99 -0.54 2.77
CA ALA A 129 -23.66 0.76 2.71
C ALA A 129 -23.78 1.28 1.27
N CYS A 130 -22.75 1.11 0.44
CA CYS A 130 -22.76 1.46 -0.98
C CYS A 130 -23.85 0.67 -1.73
N LYS A 131 -23.94 -0.64 -1.48
CA LYS A 131 -24.98 -1.51 -2.09
C LYS A 131 -26.38 -1.10 -1.67
N LEU A 132 -26.62 -0.82 -0.38
CA LEU A 132 -27.94 -0.36 0.12
C LEU A 132 -28.35 0.97 -0.52
N ARG A 133 -27.40 1.86 -0.76
CA ARG A 133 -27.65 3.14 -1.45
C ARG A 133 -27.80 3.00 -2.96
N LYS A 134 -27.68 1.79 -3.51
CA LYS A 134 -27.68 1.52 -4.95
C LYS A 134 -26.65 2.36 -5.71
N GLY A 135 -25.54 2.67 -5.06
CA GLY A 135 -24.41 3.36 -5.67
C GLY A 135 -23.55 2.41 -6.51
N SER A 136 -22.71 2.98 -7.37
CA SER A 136 -21.76 2.24 -8.21
C SER A 136 -20.32 2.26 -7.66
N ALA A 137 -20.12 2.77 -6.44
CA ALA A 137 -18.83 2.78 -5.81
C ALA A 137 -18.40 1.36 -5.38
N VAL A 138 -17.13 1.06 -5.56
CA VAL A 138 -16.48 -0.16 -5.08
C VAL A 138 -15.57 0.19 -3.92
N THR A 139 -15.42 -0.72 -2.97
CA THR A 139 -14.50 -0.56 -1.86
C THR A 139 -13.29 -1.44 -2.08
N VAL A 140 -12.09 -0.86 -2.05
CA VAL A 140 -10.81 -1.56 -2.23
C VAL A 140 -10.05 -1.52 -0.92
N ALA A 141 -9.79 -2.68 -0.33
CA ALA A 141 -9.05 -2.81 0.93
C ALA A 141 -7.78 -3.62 0.72
N TYR A 142 -6.71 -3.17 1.38
CA TYR A 142 -5.38 -3.75 1.29
C TYR A 142 -4.97 -4.39 2.62
N CYS A 143 -4.28 -5.50 2.56
CA CYS A 143 -3.66 -6.13 3.72
C CYS A 143 -2.39 -6.89 3.31
N GLY A 144 -1.51 -7.14 4.27
CA GLY A 144 -0.40 -8.08 4.11
C GLY A 144 -0.83 -9.50 4.50
N ASP A 145 0.05 -10.45 4.23
CA ASP A 145 -0.10 -11.89 4.56
C ASP A 145 -0.41 -12.15 6.04
N GLY A 146 0.20 -11.38 6.96
CA GLY A 146 -0.07 -11.49 8.40
C GLY A 146 -1.53 -11.22 8.79
N ALA A 147 -2.33 -10.62 7.90
CA ALA A 147 -3.75 -10.37 8.15
C ALA A 147 -4.64 -11.60 7.92
N THR A 148 -4.20 -12.54 7.10
CA THR A 148 -5.04 -13.68 6.63
C THR A 148 -5.42 -14.66 7.73
N GLY A 149 -4.61 -14.75 8.80
CA GLY A 149 -4.89 -15.55 9.99
C GLY A 149 -5.79 -14.87 11.03
N GLU A 150 -6.11 -13.59 10.85
CA GLU A 150 -6.90 -12.85 11.82
C GLU A 150 -8.41 -13.05 11.61
N PRO A 151 -9.21 -13.11 12.69
CA PRO A 151 -10.66 -13.31 12.59
C PRO A 151 -11.35 -12.27 11.71
N ASP A 152 -10.96 -10.99 11.81
CA ASP A 152 -11.55 -9.89 11.05
C ASP A 152 -11.39 -10.07 9.53
N PHE A 153 -10.33 -10.76 9.07
CA PHE A 153 -10.15 -11.07 7.66
C PHE A 153 -11.24 -12.04 7.17
N LEU A 154 -11.38 -13.18 7.84
CA LEU A 154 -12.32 -14.21 7.43
C LEU A 154 -13.78 -13.72 7.56
N GLU A 155 -14.10 -13.03 8.64
CA GLU A 155 -15.42 -12.42 8.85
C GLU A 155 -15.76 -11.39 7.77
N GLY A 156 -14.81 -10.50 7.45
CA GLY A 156 -15.02 -9.46 6.44
C GLY A 156 -15.24 -10.01 5.03
N ILE A 157 -14.41 -10.96 4.57
CA ILE A 157 -14.56 -11.57 3.24
C ILE A 157 -15.81 -12.47 3.17
N THR A 158 -16.16 -13.17 4.27
CA THR A 158 -17.35 -14.01 4.35
C THR A 158 -18.62 -13.17 4.29
N PHE A 159 -18.69 -12.10 5.07
CA PHE A 159 -19.81 -11.16 5.02
C PHE A 159 -19.97 -10.55 3.63
N ALA A 160 -18.86 -10.14 3.02
CA ALA A 160 -18.89 -9.58 1.68
C ALA A 160 -19.39 -10.59 0.64
N ALA A 161 -18.95 -11.85 0.71
CA ALA A 161 -19.37 -12.91 -0.20
C ALA A 161 -20.86 -13.24 -0.04
N GLN A 162 -21.33 -13.44 1.21
CA GLN A 162 -22.74 -13.74 1.50
C GLN A 162 -23.71 -12.68 1.00
N HIS A 163 -23.27 -11.42 1.05
CA HIS A 163 -24.07 -10.28 0.61
C HIS A 163 -23.74 -9.82 -0.79
N GLN A 164 -22.87 -10.51 -1.54
CA GLN A 164 -22.42 -10.12 -2.90
C GLN A 164 -22.05 -8.63 -2.96
N LEU A 165 -21.16 -8.19 -2.08
CA LEU A 165 -20.81 -6.78 -1.94
C LEU A 165 -19.84 -6.31 -3.03
N PRO A 166 -19.90 -5.03 -3.44
CA PRO A 166 -18.95 -4.43 -4.36
C PRO A 166 -17.62 -4.13 -3.62
N ALA A 167 -16.86 -5.17 -3.33
CA ALA A 167 -15.61 -5.08 -2.60
C ALA A 167 -14.47 -5.83 -3.29
N ILE A 168 -13.28 -5.23 -3.29
CA ILE A 168 -12.03 -5.87 -3.70
C ILE A 168 -11.13 -5.93 -2.48
N PHE A 169 -10.64 -7.11 -2.19
CA PHE A 169 -9.64 -7.35 -1.16
C PHE A 169 -8.31 -7.64 -1.84
N ILE A 170 -7.27 -6.91 -1.49
CA ILE A 170 -5.90 -7.07 -2.03
C ILE A 170 -5.04 -7.57 -0.89
N CYS A 171 -4.53 -8.79 -1.04
CA CYS A 171 -3.60 -9.40 -0.10
C CYS A 171 -2.20 -9.38 -0.70
N GLU A 172 -1.30 -8.59 -0.15
CA GLU A 172 0.10 -8.54 -0.51
C GLU A 172 0.86 -9.63 0.26
N GLN A 173 1.16 -10.71 -0.46
CA GLN A 173 1.77 -11.91 0.05
C GLN A 173 3.28 -11.85 -0.12
N ASP A 174 4.03 -11.66 0.97
CA ASP A 174 5.49 -11.61 0.94
C ASP A 174 6.17 -12.86 1.55
N ASP A 175 5.40 -13.73 2.18
CA ASP A 175 5.86 -15.01 2.71
C ASP A 175 5.10 -16.18 2.06
N THR A 176 5.82 -17.00 1.31
CA THR A 176 5.24 -18.20 0.68
C THR A 176 4.75 -19.26 1.67
N SER A 177 5.07 -19.11 2.96
CA SER A 177 4.60 -19.98 4.04
C SER A 177 3.27 -19.52 4.64
N SER A 178 2.80 -18.32 4.32
CA SER A 178 1.55 -17.82 4.86
C SER A 178 0.35 -18.56 4.28
N TYR A 179 -0.65 -18.74 5.11
CA TYR A 179 -1.82 -19.58 4.84
C TYR A 179 -3.03 -18.71 4.56
N LEU A 180 -3.62 -18.88 3.38
CA LEU A 180 -4.98 -18.38 3.16
C LEU A 180 -5.98 -19.36 3.80
N PRO A 181 -6.97 -18.86 4.58
CA PRO A 181 -8.03 -19.70 5.12
C PRO A 181 -8.89 -20.28 3.98
N GLU A 182 -9.74 -21.26 4.31
CA GLU A 182 -10.75 -21.71 3.36
C GLU A 182 -11.65 -20.54 2.94
N LEU A 183 -11.66 -20.25 1.64
CA LEU A 183 -12.35 -19.09 1.11
C LEU A 183 -13.86 -19.35 1.01
N PRO A 184 -14.70 -18.37 1.36
CA PRO A 184 -16.15 -18.53 1.35
C PRO A 184 -16.68 -18.67 -0.09
N ALA A 185 -17.74 -19.46 -0.25
CA ALA A 185 -18.46 -19.52 -1.52
C ALA A 185 -19.01 -18.14 -1.91
N GLY A 186 -18.87 -17.77 -3.19
CA GLY A 186 -19.29 -16.45 -3.71
C GLY A 186 -18.18 -15.38 -3.68
N LEU A 187 -17.01 -15.70 -3.16
CA LEU A 187 -15.80 -14.88 -3.31
C LEU A 187 -15.02 -15.35 -4.54
N GLN A 188 -14.78 -14.46 -5.49
CA GLN A 188 -13.86 -14.75 -6.58
C GLN A 188 -12.41 -14.56 -6.09
N TYR A 189 -11.53 -15.51 -6.42
CA TYR A 189 -10.12 -15.48 -6.01
C TYR A 189 -9.20 -15.55 -7.23
N ARG A 190 -8.10 -14.79 -7.18
CA ARG A 190 -7.00 -14.86 -8.15
C ARG A 190 -5.67 -14.63 -7.45
N SER A 191 -4.69 -15.48 -7.74
CA SER A 191 -3.28 -15.27 -7.38
C SER A 191 -2.51 -14.75 -8.59
N ILE A 192 -1.68 -13.72 -8.38
CA ILE A 192 -1.01 -12.95 -9.44
C ILE A 192 0.43 -12.69 -8.99
N ASP A 193 1.34 -12.68 -9.94
CA ASP A 193 2.71 -12.22 -9.73
C ASP A 193 2.74 -10.73 -9.38
N GLY A 194 3.12 -10.41 -8.15
CA GLY A 194 3.10 -9.07 -7.57
C GLY A 194 4.16 -8.11 -8.14
N SER A 195 5.08 -8.60 -8.99
CA SER A 195 6.07 -7.78 -9.68
C SER A 195 5.66 -7.39 -11.12
N ASP A 196 4.56 -7.97 -11.66
CA ASP A 196 4.04 -7.67 -12.99
C ASP A 196 2.92 -6.61 -12.95
N VAL A 197 3.29 -5.34 -13.10
CA VAL A 197 2.33 -4.22 -13.04
C VAL A 197 1.22 -4.32 -14.09
N VAL A 198 1.49 -4.90 -15.25
CA VAL A 198 0.50 -5.02 -16.34
C VAL A 198 -0.53 -6.09 -16.01
N ALA A 199 -0.08 -7.27 -15.56
CA ALA A 199 -0.96 -8.34 -15.12
C ALA A 199 -1.85 -7.89 -13.95
N ILE A 200 -1.27 -7.18 -12.98
CA ILE A 200 -1.98 -6.63 -11.83
C ILE A 200 -3.04 -5.62 -12.27
N TYR A 201 -2.66 -4.67 -13.13
CA TYR A 201 -3.60 -3.67 -13.66
C TYR A 201 -4.80 -4.33 -14.34
N LEU A 202 -4.56 -5.26 -15.26
CA LEU A 202 -5.63 -5.96 -16.01
C LEU A 202 -6.53 -6.79 -15.08
N ALA A 203 -5.94 -7.50 -14.12
CA ALA A 203 -6.71 -8.29 -13.16
C ALA A 203 -7.55 -7.41 -12.23
N THR A 204 -6.99 -6.29 -11.76
CA THR A 204 -7.69 -5.34 -10.89
C THR A 204 -8.82 -4.64 -11.65
N GLN A 205 -8.60 -4.23 -12.89
CA GLN A 205 -9.64 -3.65 -13.74
C GLN A 205 -10.82 -4.63 -13.92
N ALA A 206 -10.52 -5.89 -14.22
CA ALA A 206 -11.54 -6.93 -14.36
C ALA A 206 -12.29 -7.19 -13.04
N ALA A 207 -11.56 -7.20 -11.90
CA ALA A 207 -12.16 -7.36 -10.58
C ALA A 207 -13.09 -6.21 -10.20
N LEU A 208 -12.66 -4.96 -10.46
CA LEU A 208 -13.50 -3.77 -10.21
C LEU A 208 -14.77 -3.78 -11.07
N GLN A 209 -14.65 -4.16 -12.34
CA GLN A 209 -15.82 -4.30 -13.21
C GLN A 209 -16.78 -5.37 -12.68
N HIS A 210 -16.27 -6.57 -12.33
CA HIS A 210 -17.05 -7.66 -11.75
C HIS A 210 -17.82 -7.23 -10.49
N ALA A 211 -17.14 -6.57 -9.55
CA ALA A 211 -17.74 -6.10 -8.32
C ALA A 211 -18.78 -4.99 -8.58
N ARG A 212 -18.48 -4.07 -9.50
CA ARG A 212 -19.35 -2.95 -9.87
C ARG A 212 -20.63 -3.41 -10.57
N GLU A 213 -20.57 -4.50 -11.32
CA GLU A 213 -21.71 -5.16 -11.97
C GLU A 213 -22.55 -5.98 -10.99
N GLY A 214 -22.13 -6.09 -9.73
CA GLY A 214 -22.91 -6.75 -8.67
C GLY A 214 -22.69 -8.26 -8.58
N PHE A 215 -21.64 -8.81 -9.22
CA PHE A 215 -21.31 -10.23 -9.15
C PHE A 215 -20.63 -10.66 -7.85
N GLY A 216 -20.38 -9.72 -6.93
CA GLY A 216 -19.83 -9.99 -5.61
C GLY A 216 -18.35 -9.58 -5.47
N PRO A 217 -17.75 -9.92 -4.31
CA PRO A 217 -16.40 -9.50 -4.00
C PRO A 217 -15.34 -10.34 -4.70
N VAL A 218 -14.14 -9.74 -4.84
CA VAL A 218 -12.96 -10.41 -5.39
C VAL A 218 -11.81 -10.28 -4.40
N LEU A 219 -11.07 -11.36 -4.19
CA LEU A 219 -9.79 -11.40 -3.50
C LEU A 219 -8.67 -11.54 -4.54
N LEU A 220 -7.79 -10.57 -4.59
CA LEU A 220 -6.54 -10.63 -5.36
C LEU A 220 -5.39 -10.87 -4.40
N GLU A 221 -4.73 -12.00 -4.53
CA GLU A 221 -3.48 -12.31 -3.85
C GLU A 221 -2.33 -11.94 -4.76
N LEU A 222 -1.48 -11.04 -4.30
CA LEU A 222 -0.33 -10.55 -5.05
C LEU A 222 0.95 -11.10 -4.41
N ASN A 223 1.63 -12.00 -5.13
CA ASN A 223 2.87 -12.62 -4.65
C ASN A 223 4.02 -11.63 -4.81
N ILE A 224 4.48 -11.06 -3.71
CA ILE A 224 5.50 -10.03 -3.66
C ILE A 224 6.87 -10.65 -3.40
N HIS A 225 7.89 -10.04 -3.97
CA HIS A 225 9.29 -10.29 -3.63
C HIS A 225 9.86 -9.04 -2.94
N PRO A 226 9.74 -8.94 -1.58
CA PRO A 226 10.22 -7.78 -0.84
C PRO A 226 11.73 -7.60 -1.04
N GLN A 227 12.15 -6.35 -1.16
CA GLN A 227 13.56 -6.01 -1.28
C GLN A 227 14.00 -5.23 -0.06
N SER A 228 15.09 -5.66 0.56
CA SER A 228 15.70 -4.90 1.65
C SER A 228 16.48 -3.70 1.10
N PRO A 229 16.43 -2.53 1.74
CA PRO A 229 17.34 -1.44 1.41
C PRO A 229 18.82 -1.82 1.52
N GLY A 230 19.16 -2.84 2.34
CA GLY A 230 20.50 -3.40 2.46
C GLY A 230 20.96 -4.18 1.23
N ASP A 231 20.04 -4.75 0.45
CA ASP A 231 20.35 -5.52 -0.76
C ASP A 231 20.98 -4.65 -1.85
N LEU A 232 20.72 -3.33 -1.82
CA LEU A 232 21.39 -2.35 -2.69
C LEU A 232 22.88 -2.21 -2.43
N LEU A 233 23.31 -2.50 -1.20
CA LEU A 233 24.72 -2.40 -0.81
C LEU A 233 25.52 -3.64 -1.22
N SER A 234 24.86 -4.78 -1.45
CA SER A 234 25.48 -6.03 -1.89
C SER A 234 25.80 -6.07 -3.38
N GLY A 235 25.23 -5.18 -4.19
CA GLY A 235 25.42 -5.16 -5.65
C GLY A 235 24.78 -6.36 -6.38
N GLU A 236 23.98 -7.16 -5.69
CA GLU A 236 23.24 -8.26 -6.29
C GLU A 236 22.12 -7.71 -7.17
N GLN A 237 22.05 -8.18 -8.42
CA GLN A 237 20.90 -7.90 -9.28
C GLN A 237 19.68 -8.61 -8.71
N ILE A 238 18.71 -7.84 -8.22
CA ILE A 238 17.46 -8.39 -7.73
C ILE A 238 16.64 -8.85 -8.93
N GLN A 239 16.47 -10.17 -9.03
CA GLN A 239 15.94 -10.84 -10.23
C GLN A 239 14.51 -10.41 -10.58
N ASP A 240 13.73 -9.94 -9.60
CA ASP A 240 12.31 -9.60 -9.74
C ASP A 240 11.98 -8.16 -9.32
N ASP A 241 12.88 -7.21 -9.61
CA ASP A 241 12.60 -5.79 -9.34
C ASP A 241 11.45 -5.30 -10.24
N PRO A 242 10.32 -4.84 -9.65
CA PRO A 242 9.14 -4.42 -10.41
C PRO A 242 9.40 -3.23 -11.34
N LEU A 243 10.37 -2.35 -11.03
CA LEU A 243 10.73 -1.24 -11.91
C LEU A 243 11.51 -1.74 -13.13
N ILE A 244 12.46 -2.63 -12.92
CA ILE A 244 13.25 -3.24 -14.02
C ILE A 244 12.32 -4.03 -14.93
N ARG A 245 11.39 -4.78 -14.37
CA ARG A 245 10.44 -5.58 -15.12
C ARG A 245 9.48 -4.70 -15.94
N CYS A 246 9.01 -3.61 -15.38
CA CYS A 246 8.22 -2.61 -16.10
C CYS A 246 9.02 -1.98 -17.25
N GLN A 247 10.29 -1.63 -17.02
CA GLN A 247 11.19 -1.12 -18.06
C GLN A 247 11.32 -2.13 -19.21
N GLN A 248 11.65 -3.39 -18.92
CA GLN A 248 11.79 -4.45 -19.92
C GLN A 248 10.51 -4.66 -20.75
N TYR A 249 9.35 -4.52 -20.12
CA TYR A 249 8.07 -4.57 -20.83
C TYR A 249 7.93 -3.39 -21.80
N LEU A 250 8.24 -2.17 -21.37
CA LEU A 250 8.18 -0.97 -22.20
C LEU A 250 9.19 -1.03 -23.35
N GLU A 251 10.40 -1.56 -23.10
CA GLU A 251 11.41 -1.81 -24.16
C GLU A 251 10.90 -2.77 -25.23
N LYS A 252 10.29 -3.89 -24.81
CA LYS A 252 9.68 -4.87 -25.74
C LYS A 252 8.54 -4.26 -26.57
N CYS A 253 7.81 -3.30 -25.99
CA CYS A 253 6.74 -2.57 -26.69
C CYS A 253 7.26 -1.42 -27.56
N GLY A 254 8.57 -1.12 -27.56
CA GLY A 254 9.16 0.02 -28.24
C GLY A 254 8.74 1.38 -27.65
N ALA A 255 8.31 1.39 -26.40
CA ALA A 255 7.81 2.56 -25.68
C ALA A 255 8.80 3.10 -24.63
N TRP A 256 10.01 2.55 -24.56
CA TRP A 256 11.04 3.00 -23.63
C TRP A 256 12.03 3.96 -24.29
N ASP A 257 12.35 5.02 -23.58
CA ASP A 257 13.37 6.00 -23.94
C ASP A 257 14.29 6.25 -22.75
N ASN A 258 15.57 5.97 -22.91
CA ASN A 258 16.56 6.09 -21.83
C ASN A 258 16.79 7.55 -21.40
N GLU A 259 16.76 8.51 -22.33
CA GLU A 259 16.94 9.93 -22.02
C GLU A 259 15.75 10.46 -21.23
N TRP A 260 14.53 10.14 -21.66
CA TRP A 260 13.31 10.47 -20.94
C TRP A 260 13.31 9.86 -19.52
N ALA A 261 13.71 8.58 -19.40
CA ALA A 261 13.75 7.89 -18.10
C ALA A 261 14.76 8.54 -17.14
N ALA A 262 15.93 8.94 -17.63
CA ALA A 262 16.93 9.64 -16.84
C ALA A 262 16.42 11.01 -16.39
N GLN A 263 15.81 11.79 -17.29
CA GLN A 263 15.23 13.09 -16.99
C GLN A 263 14.08 12.97 -15.98
N LEU A 264 13.22 11.94 -16.10
CA LEU A 264 12.14 11.66 -15.15
C LEU A 264 12.71 11.36 -13.76
N SER A 265 13.71 10.51 -13.68
CA SER A 265 14.34 10.13 -12.40
C SER A 265 14.98 11.33 -11.71
N GLU A 266 15.69 12.17 -12.44
CA GLU A 266 16.31 13.39 -11.89
C GLU A 266 15.25 14.40 -11.42
N ARG A 267 14.21 14.63 -12.22
CA ARG A 267 13.10 15.51 -11.83
C ARG A 267 12.42 15.01 -10.56
N LEU A 268 12.06 13.72 -10.49
CA LEU A 268 11.38 13.16 -9.32
C LEU A 268 12.26 13.21 -8.07
N LYS A 269 13.57 13.02 -8.20
CA LYS A 269 14.51 13.19 -7.10
C LYS A 269 14.48 14.63 -6.56
N ASN A 270 14.54 15.62 -7.44
CA ASN A 270 14.49 17.03 -7.06
C ASN A 270 13.14 17.40 -6.42
N ASP A 271 12.02 16.87 -6.96
CA ASP A 271 10.68 17.11 -6.44
C ASP A 271 10.52 16.52 -5.01
N VAL A 272 11.08 15.32 -4.76
CA VAL A 272 11.06 14.69 -3.43
C VAL A 272 11.96 15.44 -2.45
N GLU A 273 13.14 15.90 -2.90
CA GLU A 273 14.07 16.68 -2.08
C GLU A 273 13.47 18.02 -1.67
N GLN A 274 12.78 18.71 -2.61
CA GLN A 274 12.06 19.94 -2.31
C GLN A 274 10.89 19.68 -1.33
N ALA A 275 10.10 18.64 -1.56
CA ALA A 275 9.01 18.25 -0.66
C ALA A 275 9.49 17.95 0.76
N LEU A 276 10.68 17.35 0.90
CA LEU A 276 11.31 17.11 2.19
C LEU A 276 11.66 18.43 2.90
N GLN A 277 12.30 19.35 2.19
CA GLN A 277 12.66 20.66 2.75
C GLN A 277 11.43 21.44 3.22
N ASP A 278 10.39 21.46 2.39
CA ASP A 278 9.12 22.13 2.72
C ASP A 278 8.45 21.49 3.94
N ALA A 279 8.48 20.16 4.02
CA ALA A 279 7.92 19.43 5.16
C ALA A 279 8.68 19.71 6.47
N LEU A 280 10.01 19.77 6.42
CA LEU A 280 10.85 20.12 7.59
C LEU A 280 10.60 21.57 8.05
N GLN A 281 10.42 22.51 7.11
CA GLN A 281 10.14 23.91 7.44
C GLN A 281 8.72 24.12 7.98
N SER A 282 7.80 23.21 7.72
CA SER A 282 6.41 23.30 8.19
C SER A 282 6.21 22.81 9.63
N LEU A 283 7.26 22.37 10.30
CA LEU A 283 7.20 22.01 11.72
C LEU A 283 6.95 23.24 12.59
N PRO A 284 6.09 23.13 13.63
CA PRO A 284 5.80 24.24 14.54
C PRO A 284 7.00 24.63 15.39
#